data_f6199f7c8f460a9d441c1426f139aeca
#
_entry.id   f6199f7c8f460a9d441c1426f139aeca
#
_cell.length_a   1.000
_cell.length_b   1.000
_cell.length_c   1.000
_cell.angle_alpha   90.00
_cell.angle_beta   90.00
_cell.angle_gamma   90.00
#
_symmetry.space_group_name_H-M   'P 1'
#
loop_
_entity.id
_entity.type
_entity.pdbx_description
1 polymer ?
#
loop_
_entity_poly.entity_id
_entity_poly.type
_entity_poly.pdbx_seq_one_letter_code
_entity_poly.pdbx_strand_id
1 'polypeptide(L)'
;MHFQILIAIITITTILALVIYKRQSVFNIVVYEAPSATKVFDYQNSKLIFRIKPKIRSKINAVLTMADPFLFVHNDELYLFYEEKSELNEGIIKAFKTSDLLTWEDLGIILSETCHLSFPFVFPVENDIYMMPETFEFKSLCLYHFTDFPYGCIFKRQLMVGNHFVDSHIFKQDNIYFLFSNTENCELRLFYSTDLITWTIHPMSPIVVGVKYARSAGSIVHVHDKKYRVAQDTSKLYGENFHIFEINKLSTTEYEEHLVHEDLIQKDMSWNREGGHHFNSVLFKGRYISAFDGKKRISYLEKVSYPYFRVFQKLTS
;
A
#
# COMPACT_ATOMS: atom_id res chain seq x y z
N MET A 1 -26.58 -45.78 -19.81
CA MET A 1 -26.10 -44.62 -20.57
C MET A 1 -26.58 -43.28 -19.97
N HIS A 2 -27.88 -43.02 -19.80
CA HIS A 2 -28.42 -41.74 -19.27
C HIS A 2 -27.97 -41.46 -17.83
N PHE A 3 -27.87 -42.47 -16.93
CA PHE A 3 -27.43 -42.28 -15.54
C PHE A 3 -25.96 -41.85 -15.44
N GLN A 4 -25.07 -42.41 -16.25
CA GLN A 4 -23.65 -42.03 -16.29
C GLN A 4 -23.44 -40.61 -16.84
N ILE A 5 -24.26 -40.21 -17.84
CA ILE A 5 -24.26 -38.82 -18.40
C ILE A 5 -24.72 -37.85 -17.32
N LEU A 6 -25.74 -38.17 -16.54
CA LEU A 6 -26.25 -37.31 -15.47
C LEU A 6 -25.20 -37.10 -14.36
N ILE A 7 -24.52 -38.19 -13.94
CA ILE A 7 -23.43 -38.13 -12.96
C ILE A 7 -22.29 -37.25 -13.49
N ALA A 8 -21.90 -37.40 -14.76
CA ALA A 8 -20.86 -36.56 -15.38
C ALA A 8 -21.24 -35.10 -15.40
N ILE A 9 -22.49 -34.78 -15.75
CA ILE A 9 -23.00 -33.41 -15.75
C ILE A 9 -23.00 -32.82 -14.33
N ILE A 10 -23.48 -33.54 -13.32
CA ILE A 10 -23.49 -33.11 -11.93
C ILE A 10 -22.05 -32.89 -11.44
N THR A 11 -21.13 -33.79 -11.76
CA THR A 11 -19.71 -33.67 -11.37
C THR A 11 -19.07 -32.44 -12.03
N ILE A 12 -19.30 -32.23 -13.32
CA ILE A 12 -18.78 -31.08 -14.06
C ILE A 12 -19.37 -29.76 -13.52
N THR A 13 -20.68 -29.71 -13.26
CA THR A 13 -21.32 -28.51 -12.70
C THR A 13 -20.85 -28.22 -11.27
N THR A 14 -20.64 -29.26 -10.46
CA THR A 14 -20.09 -29.11 -9.10
C THR A 14 -18.64 -28.63 -9.13
N ILE A 15 -17.80 -29.18 -10.02
CA ILE A 15 -16.42 -28.72 -10.23
C ILE A 15 -16.41 -27.27 -10.74
N LEU A 16 -17.24 -26.93 -11.71
CA LEU A 16 -17.38 -25.54 -12.20
C LEU A 16 -17.87 -24.59 -11.10
N ALA A 17 -18.84 -25.00 -10.29
CA ALA A 17 -19.32 -24.22 -9.15
C ALA A 17 -18.21 -24.01 -8.11
N LEU A 18 -17.42 -25.04 -7.75
CA LEU A 18 -16.28 -24.96 -6.86
C LEU A 18 -15.16 -24.06 -7.42
N VAL A 19 -14.91 -24.12 -8.72
CA VAL A 19 -13.92 -23.28 -9.43
C VAL A 19 -14.36 -21.82 -9.46
N ILE A 20 -15.66 -21.57 -9.64
CA ILE A 20 -16.24 -20.22 -9.62
C ILE A 20 -16.30 -19.66 -8.18
N TYR A 21 -16.58 -20.52 -7.19
CA TYR A 21 -16.76 -20.11 -5.80
C TYR A 21 -15.44 -19.78 -5.07
N LYS A 22 -14.32 -20.42 -5.42
CA LYS A 22 -12.99 -20.13 -4.85
C LYS A 22 -12.26 -19.04 -5.64
N ARG A 23 -12.86 -17.87 -5.76
CA ARG A 23 -12.17 -16.67 -6.23
C ARG A 23 -11.45 -16.02 -5.05
N GLN A 24 -10.17 -15.77 -5.20
CA GLN A 24 -9.37 -15.08 -4.21
C GLN A 24 -9.16 -13.63 -4.63
N SER A 25 -9.45 -12.69 -3.73
CA SER A 25 -9.08 -11.28 -3.93
C SER A 25 -7.59 -11.11 -3.64
N VAL A 26 -6.91 -10.41 -4.54
CA VAL A 26 -5.49 -10.10 -4.43
C VAL A 26 -5.24 -8.65 -4.78
N PHE A 27 -4.24 -8.06 -4.15
CA PHE A 27 -3.76 -6.74 -4.50
C PHE A 27 -2.65 -6.82 -5.54
N ASN A 28 -2.51 -5.76 -6.30
CA ASN A 28 -1.44 -5.51 -7.25
C ASN A 28 -1.11 -4.02 -7.26
N ILE A 29 0.09 -3.66 -7.71
CA ILE A 29 0.56 -2.29 -7.69
C ILE A 29 0.67 -1.75 -9.11
N VAL A 30 0.27 -0.49 -9.29
CA VAL A 30 0.43 0.29 -10.52
C VAL A 30 1.08 1.63 -10.20
N VAL A 31 1.95 2.09 -11.10
CA VAL A 31 2.60 3.40 -11.00
C VAL A 31 2.27 4.20 -12.25
N TYR A 32 1.80 5.41 -12.05
CA TYR A 32 1.39 6.33 -13.08
C TYR A 32 2.23 7.61 -13.06
N GLU A 33 2.47 8.18 -14.23
CA GLU A 33 2.94 9.54 -14.40
C GLU A 33 1.73 10.45 -14.67
N ALA A 34 1.48 11.39 -13.76
CA ALA A 34 0.38 12.35 -13.92
C ALA A 34 0.72 13.39 -15.00
N PRO A 35 -0.25 13.81 -15.83
CA PRO A 35 -0.01 14.78 -16.91
C PRO A 35 0.30 16.19 -16.39
N SER A 36 -0.10 16.50 -15.16
CA SER A 36 0.19 17.76 -14.47
C SER A 36 -0.04 17.65 -12.98
N ALA A 37 0.40 18.62 -12.20
CA ALA A 37 0.17 18.70 -10.76
C ALA A 37 -1.32 18.65 -10.38
N THR A 38 -2.18 19.33 -11.13
CA THR A 38 -3.64 19.36 -10.89
C THR A 38 -4.34 18.03 -11.21
N LYS A 39 -3.62 17.08 -11.81
CA LYS A 39 -4.10 15.77 -12.22
C LYS A 39 -3.45 14.61 -11.47
N VAL A 40 -2.82 14.86 -10.33
CA VAL A 40 -2.14 13.85 -9.51
C VAL A 40 -3.09 12.71 -9.07
N PHE A 41 -4.36 13.04 -8.83
CA PHE A 41 -5.39 12.06 -8.44
C PHE A 41 -6.18 11.47 -9.63
N ASP A 42 -5.86 11.86 -10.87
CA ASP A 42 -6.56 11.45 -12.10
C ASP A 42 -5.80 10.31 -12.81
N TYR A 43 -5.83 9.10 -12.23
CA TYR A 43 -5.13 7.95 -12.83
C TYR A 43 -5.69 7.54 -14.19
N GLN A 44 -6.94 7.83 -14.49
CA GLN A 44 -7.59 7.47 -15.76
C GLN A 44 -6.96 8.21 -16.95
N ASN A 45 -6.54 9.47 -16.73
CA ASN A 45 -5.87 10.29 -17.73
C ASN A 45 -4.35 10.31 -17.57
N SER A 46 -3.80 9.51 -16.66
CA SER A 46 -2.36 9.40 -16.39
C SER A 46 -1.72 8.28 -17.20
N LYS A 47 -0.43 8.41 -17.47
CA LYS A 47 0.36 7.41 -18.19
C LYS A 47 0.82 6.31 -17.25
N LEU A 48 0.36 5.06 -17.47
CA LEU A 48 0.89 3.89 -16.76
C LEU A 48 2.36 3.67 -17.14
N ILE A 49 3.26 3.68 -16.15
CA ILE A 49 4.70 3.54 -16.36
C ILE A 49 5.25 2.24 -15.76
N PHE A 50 4.62 1.68 -14.70
CA PHE A 50 5.06 0.43 -14.10
C PHE A 50 3.90 -0.34 -13.48
N ARG A 51 4.03 -1.67 -13.39
CA ARG A 51 3.04 -2.53 -12.75
C ARG A 51 3.66 -3.78 -12.13
N ILE A 52 3.34 -4.05 -10.88
CA ILE A 52 3.62 -5.30 -10.21
C ILE A 52 2.33 -6.14 -10.19
N LYS A 53 2.35 -7.26 -10.92
CA LYS A 53 1.19 -8.18 -10.99
C LYS A 53 1.30 -9.25 -9.89
N PRO A 54 0.17 -9.74 -9.36
CA PRO A 54 0.17 -10.91 -8.48
C PRO A 54 0.94 -12.07 -9.12
N LYS A 55 1.76 -12.73 -8.33
CA LYS A 55 2.58 -13.89 -8.78
C LYS A 55 2.04 -15.17 -8.15
N ILE A 56 1.99 -16.26 -8.91
CA ILE A 56 1.67 -17.59 -8.41
C ILE A 56 2.97 -18.34 -8.20
N ARG A 57 3.27 -18.75 -6.95
CA ARG A 57 4.40 -19.63 -6.65
C ARG A 57 3.98 -21.08 -6.89
N SER A 58 4.42 -21.66 -8.01
CA SER A 58 4.05 -23.03 -8.45
C SER A 58 4.43 -24.13 -7.44
N LYS A 59 5.53 -23.97 -6.69
CA LYS A 59 5.99 -24.97 -5.71
C LYS A 59 5.09 -25.14 -4.50
N ILE A 60 4.34 -24.09 -4.12
CA ILE A 60 3.52 -24.05 -2.91
C ILE A 60 2.06 -23.67 -3.19
N ASN A 61 1.69 -23.50 -4.46
CA ASN A 61 0.34 -23.06 -4.89
C ASN A 61 -0.16 -21.77 -4.20
N ALA A 62 0.76 -20.94 -3.70
CA ALA A 62 0.42 -19.67 -3.04
C ALA A 62 0.40 -18.52 -4.04
N VAL A 63 -0.55 -17.64 -3.86
CA VAL A 63 -0.63 -16.38 -4.60
C VAL A 63 0.02 -15.29 -3.77
N LEU A 64 1.00 -14.62 -4.37
CA LEU A 64 1.59 -13.43 -3.78
C LEU A 64 0.72 -12.22 -4.11
N THR A 65 0.27 -11.52 -3.08
CA THR A 65 -0.38 -10.22 -3.16
C THR A 65 0.64 -9.13 -2.88
N MET A 66 0.52 -8.00 -3.55
CA MET A 66 1.39 -6.83 -3.36
C MET A 66 0.53 -5.63 -3.10
N ALA A 67 0.79 -4.95 -1.98
CA ALA A 67 -0.01 -3.85 -1.46
C ALA A 67 0.86 -2.72 -0.90
N ASP A 68 0.23 -1.65 -0.45
CA ASP A 68 0.82 -0.52 0.27
C ASP A 68 2.05 0.11 -0.42
N PRO A 69 1.94 0.58 -1.67
CA PRO A 69 3.08 1.13 -2.40
C PRO A 69 3.48 2.51 -1.89
N PHE A 70 4.71 2.66 -1.37
CA PHE A 70 5.32 3.93 -1.02
C PHE A 70 6.43 4.30 -1.98
N LEU A 71 6.33 5.48 -2.58
CA LEU A 71 7.37 6.08 -3.39
C LEU A 71 8.29 6.94 -2.52
N PHE A 72 9.59 6.85 -2.76
CA PHE A 72 10.60 7.64 -2.07
C PHE A 72 11.68 8.08 -3.05
N VAL A 73 12.02 9.38 -3.06
CA VAL A 73 13.06 9.94 -3.93
C VAL A 73 14.33 10.15 -3.13
N HIS A 74 15.44 9.59 -3.61
CA HIS A 74 16.75 9.77 -3.00
C HIS A 74 17.85 9.70 -4.07
N ASN A 75 18.78 10.67 -4.05
CA ASN A 75 19.94 10.74 -4.97
C ASN A 75 19.59 10.54 -6.44
N ASP A 76 18.59 11.30 -6.94
CA ASP A 76 18.10 11.23 -8.32
C ASP A 76 17.54 9.86 -8.76
N GLU A 77 17.29 8.96 -7.83
CA GLU A 77 16.59 7.70 -8.01
C GLU A 77 15.21 7.74 -7.35
N LEU A 78 14.25 7.02 -7.93
CA LEU A 78 12.92 6.78 -7.38
C LEU A 78 12.84 5.34 -6.89
N TYR A 79 12.48 5.16 -5.65
CA TYR A 79 12.27 3.88 -4.99
C TYR A 79 10.77 3.64 -4.79
N LEU A 80 10.35 2.39 -4.96
CA LEU A 80 8.99 1.90 -4.69
C LEU A 80 9.08 0.79 -3.65
N PHE A 81 8.77 1.10 -2.39
CA PHE A 81 8.64 0.13 -1.33
C PHE A 81 7.21 -0.42 -1.28
N TYR A 82 7.04 -1.69 -0.95
CA TYR A 82 5.73 -2.32 -0.92
C TYR A 82 5.71 -3.57 -0.04
N GLU A 83 4.51 -3.94 0.41
CA GLU A 83 4.24 -5.22 1.05
C GLU A 83 4.16 -6.34 0.00
N GLU A 84 4.85 -7.46 0.23
CA GLU A 84 4.60 -8.74 -0.45
C GLU A 84 4.14 -9.76 0.59
N LYS A 85 2.93 -10.31 0.42
CA LYS A 85 2.32 -11.30 1.31
C LYS A 85 1.80 -12.50 0.54
N SER A 86 1.82 -13.68 1.16
CA SER A 86 1.14 -14.87 0.66
C SER A 86 0.23 -15.44 1.75
N GLU A 87 -0.66 -16.37 1.36
CA GLU A 87 -1.48 -17.13 2.33
C GLU A 87 -0.65 -17.96 3.32
N LEU A 88 0.62 -18.20 3.01
CA LEU A 88 1.50 -19.10 3.77
C LEU A 88 2.62 -18.37 4.52
N ASN A 89 2.81 -17.08 4.25
CA ASN A 89 3.88 -16.28 4.84
C ASN A 89 3.33 -14.96 5.34
N GLU A 90 3.91 -14.47 6.42
CA GLU A 90 3.72 -13.11 6.89
C GLU A 90 4.12 -12.08 5.82
N GLY A 91 3.61 -10.84 5.92
CA GLY A 91 4.00 -9.75 5.05
C GLY A 91 5.48 -9.41 5.23
N ILE A 92 6.15 -9.15 4.12
CA ILE A 92 7.54 -8.68 4.07
C ILE A 92 7.63 -7.42 3.23
N ILE A 93 8.63 -6.58 3.48
CA ILE A 93 8.85 -5.37 2.68
C ILE A 93 9.87 -5.65 1.59
N LYS A 94 9.50 -5.28 0.36
CA LYS A 94 10.35 -5.34 -0.83
C LYS A 94 10.42 -3.97 -1.49
N ALA A 95 11.37 -3.82 -2.43
CA ALA A 95 11.46 -2.58 -3.20
C ALA A 95 11.87 -2.81 -4.66
N PHE A 96 11.52 -1.83 -5.48
CA PHE A 96 12.09 -1.57 -6.80
C PHE A 96 12.72 -0.19 -6.82
N LYS A 97 13.65 0.05 -7.76
CA LYS A 97 14.17 1.39 -8.04
C LYS A 97 14.26 1.69 -9.53
N THR A 98 14.26 2.97 -9.87
CA THR A 98 14.46 3.46 -11.22
C THR A 98 15.08 4.87 -11.22
N SER A 99 15.91 5.16 -12.22
CA SER A 99 16.43 6.52 -12.46
C SER A 99 15.77 7.20 -13.66
N ASP A 100 15.07 6.44 -14.52
CA ASP A 100 14.56 6.89 -15.83
C ASP A 100 13.05 6.67 -16.02
N LEU A 101 12.37 5.96 -15.10
CA LEU A 101 10.98 5.52 -15.15
C LEU A 101 10.68 4.47 -16.26
N LEU A 102 11.70 4.00 -16.96
CA LEU A 102 11.57 3.01 -18.04
C LEU A 102 12.06 1.64 -17.57
N THR A 103 13.21 1.62 -16.89
CA THR A 103 13.84 0.42 -16.36
C THR A 103 13.69 0.38 -14.85
N TRP A 104 13.14 -0.72 -14.31
CA TRP A 104 12.94 -0.92 -12.89
C TRP A 104 13.75 -2.12 -12.40
N GLU A 105 14.67 -1.87 -11.46
CA GLU A 105 15.49 -2.87 -10.80
C GLU A 105 14.77 -3.44 -9.58
N ASP A 106 14.64 -4.77 -9.50
CA ASP A 106 14.10 -5.46 -8.30
C ASP A 106 15.21 -5.58 -7.24
N LEU A 107 15.07 -4.87 -6.13
CA LEU A 107 16.04 -4.86 -5.02
C LEU A 107 15.85 -6.06 -4.08
N GLY A 108 14.80 -6.87 -4.28
CA GLY A 108 14.51 -8.00 -3.41
C GLY A 108 13.90 -7.61 -2.08
N ILE A 109 14.22 -8.38 -1.02
CA ILE A 109 13.71 -8.18 0.34
C ILE A 109 14.52 -7.08 1.01
N ILE A 110 13.82 -6.06 1.52
CA ILE A 110 14.41 -4.95 2.27
C ILE A 110 14.29 -5.19 3.78
N LEU A 111 13.12 -5.67 4.23
CA LEU A 111 12.87 -5.96 5.63
C LEU A 111 11.96 -7.18 5.76
N SER A 112 12.32 -8.07 6.69
CA SER A 112 11.53 -9.24 7.08
C SER A 112 11.68 -9.44 8.58
N GLU A 113 10.56 -9.64 9.27
CA GLU A 113 10.49 -9.84 10.71
C GLU A 113 9.71 -11.12 11.05
N THR A 114 9.62 -11.43 12.32
CA THR A 114 8.80 -12.55 12.83
C THR A 114 7.31 -12.21 12.93
N CYS A 115 6.93 -10.97 12.64
CA CYS A 115 5.56 -10.47 12.55
C CYS A 115 5.22 -10.07 11.11
N HIS A 116 3.92 -9.86 10.87
CA HIS A 116 3.45 -9.27 9.63
C HIS A 116 3.93 -7.81 9.49
N LEU A 117 4.53 -7.49 8.34
CA LEU A 117 4.93 -6.14 7.97
C LEU A 117 4.08 -5.64 6.81
N SER A 118 3.52 -4.44 6.95
CA SER A 118 2.80 -3.71 5.90
C SER A 118 3.09 -2.21 5.98
N PHE A 119 2.49 -1.41 5.12
CA PHE A 119 2.55 0.04 5.13
C PHE A 119 3.98 0.61 5.30
N PRO A 120 4.94 0.33 4.40
CA PRO A 120 6.36 0.63 4.55
C PRO A 120 6.67 2.12 4.35
N PHE A 121 6.31 2.97 5.30
CA PHE A 121 6.55 4.40 5.24
C PHE A 121 8.04 4.70 5.42
N VAL A 122 8.68 5.26 4.37
CA VAL A 122 10.11 5.66 4.36
C VAL A 122 10.21 7.18 4.39
N PHE A 123 11.11 7.71 5.23
CA PHE A 123 11.29 9.16 5.38
C PHE A 123 12.71 9.51 5.82
N PRO A 124 13.21 10.72 5.45
CA PRO A 124 14.53 11.20 5.85
C PRO A 124 14.45 11.95 7.19
N VAL A 125 15.52 11.84 7.99
CA VAL A 125 15.77 12.68 9.14
C VAL A 125 17.23 13.12 9.07
N GLU A 126 17.49 14.38 8.82
CA GLU A 126 18.83 14.93 8.56
C GLU A 126 19.53 14.17 7.41
N ASN A 127 20.60 13.45 7.71
CA ASN A 127 21.37 12.66 6.75
C ASN A 127 20.99 11.16 6.74
N ASP A 128 20.13 10.74 7.65
CA ASP A 128 19.73 9.36 7.82
C ASP A 128 18.37 9.09 7.13
N ILE A 129 18.16 7.85 6.72
CA ILE A 129 16.88 7.37 6.17
C ILE A 129 16.32 6.32 7.10
N TYR A 130 15.03 6.45 7.37
CA TYR A 130 14.29 5.56 8.26
C TYR A 130 13.09 4.94 7.55
N MET A 131 12.68 3.77 8.03
CA MET A 131 11.42 3.13 7.69
C MET A 131 10.59 2.93 8.95
N MET A 132 9.29 3.18 8.86
CA MET A 132 8.32 2.91 9.91
C MET A 132 7.19 2.08 9.30
N PRO A 133 7.34 0.75 9.24
CA PRO A 133 6.28 -0.14 8.77
C PRO A 133 5.22 -0.33 9.84
N GLU A 134 4.04 -0.80 9.45
CA GLU A 134 3.11 -1.37 10.41
C GLU A 134 3.69 -2.66 11.01
N THR A 135 3.68 -2.74 12.33
CA THR A 135 4.15 -3.87 13.15
C THR A 135 3.09 -4.23 14.20
N PHE A 136 1.88 -4.53 13.72
CA PHE A 136 0.66 -4.68 14.53
C PHE A 136 0.84 -5.64 15.72
N GLU A 137 1.44 -6.82 15.49
CA GLU A 137 1.62 -7.85 16.51
C GLU A 137 2.57 -7.45 17.63
N PHE A 138 3.49 -6.51 17.37
CA PHE A 138 4.42 -6.00 18.40
C PHE A 138 3.76 -5.01 19.37
N LYS A 139 2.52 -4.60 19.11
CA LYS A 139 1.78 -3.58 19.91
C LYS A 139 2.63 -2.33 20.14
N SER A 140 3.37 -1.95 19.14
CA SER A 140 4.27 -0.81 19.16
C SER A 140 4.49 -0.28 17.76
N LEU A 141 4.81 1.01 17.68
CA LEU A 141 5.26 1.65 16.45
C LEU A 141 6.78 1.56 16.40
N CYS A 142 7.30 0.73 15.48
CA CYS A 142 8.71 0.45 15.37
C CYS A 142 9.39 1.32 14.31
N LEU A 143 10.57 1.86 14.65
CA LEU A 143 11.42 2.61 13.74
C LEU A 143 12.62 1.75 13.34
N TYR A 144 12.86 1.67 12.04
CA TYR A 144 14.03 1.02 11.45
C TYR A 144 14.93 2.06 10.79
N HIS A 145 16.23 1.83 10.82
CA HIS A 145 17.24 2.70 10.24
C HIS A 145 17.97 1.99 9.11
N PHE A 146 18.16 2.67 7.98
CA PHE A 146 18.98 2.18 6.89
C PHE A 146 20.45 2.54 7.15
N THR A 147 21.29 1.54 7.35
CA THR A 147 22.74 1.73 7.54
C THR A 147 23.48 1.87 6.21
N ASP A 148 22.90 1.37 5.12
CA ASP A 148 23.42 1.42 3.74
C ASP A 148 22.24 1.44 2.77
N PHE A 149 21.55 2.58 2.66
CA PHE A 149 20.31 2.70 1.86
C PHE A 149 20.52 2.31 0.39
N PRO A 150 19.64 1.47 -0.20
CA PRO A 150 18.35 0.98 0.30
C PRO A 150 18.44 -0.34 1.10
N TYR A 151 19.62 -0.78 1.50
CA TYR A 151 19.87 -2.01 2.26
C TYR A 151 20.21 -1.71 3.73
N GLY A 152 20.44 -2.77 4.50
CA GLY A 152 20.82 -2.61 5.91
C GLY A 152 19.72 -2.00 6.76
N CYS A 153 18.45 -2.27 6.46
CA CYS A 153 17.31 -1.81 7.25
C CYS A 153 17.23 -2.61 8.55
N ILE A 154 17.61 -2.00 9.68
CA ILE A 154 17.69 -2.64 10.98
C ILE A 154 16.82 -1.93 12.01
N PHE A 155 16.29 -2.68 12.98
CA PHE A 155 15.52 -2.11 14.09
C PHE A 155 16.35 -1.05 14.84
N LYS A 156 15.78 0.12 15.03
CA LYS A 156 16.40 1.24 15.76
C LYS A 156 15.82 1.39 17.15
N ARG A 157 14.49 1.50 17.24
CA ARG A 157 13.75 1.66 18.51
C ARG A 157 12.25 1.57 18.31
N GLN A 158 11.53 1.45 19.40
CA GLN A 158 10.09 1.72 19.46
C GLN A 158 9.86 3.23 19.65
N LEU A 159 8.98 3.82 18.83
CA LEU A 159 8.58 5.22 19.00
C LEU A 159 7.45 5.35 20.03
N MET A 160 6.51 4.39 20.00
CA MET A 160 5.37 4.32 20.92
C MET A 160 5.04 2.85 21.21
N VAL A 161 4.56 2.55 22.42
CA VAL A 161 4.24 1.19 22.88
C VAL A 161 2.88 1.12 23.53
N GLY A 162 2.30 -0.08 23.61
CA GLY A 162 1.08 -0.37 24.38
C GLY A 162 -0.21 -0.30 23.57
N ASN A 163 -0.16 0.00 22.27
CA ASN A 163 -1.33 0.00 21.38
C ASN A 163 -1.03 -0.71 20.07
N HIS A 164 -2.08 -1.18 19.39
CA HIS A 164 -2.01 -1.57 17.99
C HIS A 164 -2.11 -0.31 17.12
N PHE A 165 -0.96 0.13 16.61
CA PHE A 165 -0.85 1.26 15.69
C PHE A 165 -0.99 0.73 14.27
N VAL A 166 -1.90 1.32 13.49
CA VAL A 166 -2.25 0.87 12.14
C VAL A 166 -2.00 2.01 11.15
N ASP A 167 -1.43 1.70 9.99
CA ASP A 167 -1.23 2.62 8.85
C ASP A 167 -0.65 3.98 9.27
N SER A 168 0.43 3.95 10.05
CA SER A 168 1.02 5.15 10.65
C SER A 168 2.02 5.82 9.72
N HIS A 169 2.01 7.15 9.67
CA HIS A 169 2.98 7.93 8.91
C HIS A 169 3.31 9.25 9.60
N ILE A 170 4.50 9.79 9.32
CA ILE A 170 4.98 11.05 9.86
C ILE A 170 5.00 12.10 8.76
N PHE A 171 4.56 13.30 9.11
CA PHE A 171 4.66 14.48 8.28
C PHE A 171 5.47 15.54 9.00
N LYS A 172 6.56 16.02 8.39
CA LYS A 172 7.36 17.12 8.94
C LYS A 172 6.92 18.44 8.39
N GLN A 173 6.56 19.37 9.26
CA GLN A 173 6.30 20.76 8.91
C GLN A 173 7.12 21.66 9.84
N ASP A 174 7.94 22.52 9.25
CA ASP A 174 8.94 23.31 9.97
C ASP A 174 9.88 22.41 10.78
N ASN A 175 9.97 22.57 12.07
CA ASN A 175 10.77 21.71 12.96
C ASN A 175 9.89 20.76 13.78
N ILE A 176 8.65 20.51 13.38
CA ILE A 176 7.70 19.66 14.09
C ILE A 176 7.36 18.43 13.23
N TYR A 177 7.42 17.27 13.84
CA TYR A 177 6.97 16.01 13.28
C TYR A 177 5.55 15.74 13.75
N PHE A 178 4.62 15.56 12.82
CA PHE A 178 3.23 15.16 13.07
C PHE A 178 3.06 13.69 12.73
N LEU A 179 2.68 12.88 13.71
CA LEU A 179 2.40 11.46 13.53
C LEU A 179 0.90 11.25 13.43
N PHE A 180 0.46 10.77 12.29
CA PHE A 180 -0.88 10.28 12.03
C PHE A 180 -0.88 8.77 12.23
N SER A 181 -1.75 8.26 13.10
CA SER A 181 -1.83 6.84 13.40
C SER A 181 -3.26 6.41 13.68
N ASN A 182 -3.66 5.30 13.08
CA ASN A 182 -4.96 4.72 13.33
C ASN A 182 -4.92 3.76 14.53
N THR A 183 -6.06 3.62 15.16
CA THR A 183 -6.30 2.64 16.22
C THR A 183 -7.36 1.62 15.78
N GLU A 184 -7.48 0.51 16.52
CA GLU A 184 -8.50 -0.51 16.27
C GLU A 184 -9.94 0.02 16.35
N ASN A 185 -10.16 1.16 17.02
CA ASN A 185 -11.48 1.78 17.21
C ASN A 185 -11.91 2.66 16.02
N CYS A 186 -11.30 2.53 14.87
CA CYS A 186 -11.55 3.40 13.70
C CYS A 186 -11.39 4.88 14.03
N GLU A 187 -10.36 5.22 14.80
CA GLU A 187 -9.97 6.59 15.13
C GLU A 187 -8.64 6.92 14.43
N LEU A 188 -8.57 8.11 13.83
CA LEU A 188 -7.31 8.69 13.40
C LEU A 188 -6.81 9.60 14.50
N ARG A 189 -5.72 9.22 15.14
CA ARG A 189 -5.06 10.00 16.18
C ARG A 189 -3.89 10.78 15.59
N LEU A 190 -3.73 11.98 16.10
CA LEU A 190 -2.64 12.88 15.76
C LEU A 190 -1.77 13.10 16.99
N PHE A 191 -0.45 13.01 16.80
CA PHE A 191 0.56 13.33 17.79
C PHE A 191 1.59 14.27 17.16
N TYR A 192 2.35 14.98 17.97
CA TYR A 192 3.46 15.79 17.50
C TYR A 192 4.71 15.62 18.36
N SER A 193 5.87 15.89 17.76
CA SER A 193 7.18 15.78 18.39
C SER A 193 8.16 16.75 17.73
N THR A 194 9.18 17.21 18.47
CA THR A 194 10.30 17.99 17.94
C THR A 194 11.58 17.18 17.79
N ASP A 195 11.62 15.97 18.35
CA ASP A 195 12.82 15.15 18.50
C ASP A 195 12.66 13.68 18.02
N LEU A 196 11.46 13.30 17.58
CA LEU A 196 11.07 11.92 17.23
C LEU A 196 11.22 10.92 18.39
N ILE A 197 11.39 11.40 19.63
CA ILE A 197 11.54 10.58 20.83
C ILE A 197 10.33 10.76 21.73
N THR A 198 10.03 12.01 22.05
CA THR A 198 8.92 12.38 22.92
C THR A 198 7.73 12.79 22.09
N TRP A 199 6.63 12.04 22.20
CA TRP A 199 5.40 12.29 21.46
C TRP A 199 4.32 12.84 22.36
N THR A 200 3.75 13.98 21.97
CA THR A 200 2.63 14.61 22.65
C THR A 200 1.36 14.39 21.83
N ILE A 201 0.28 13.93 22.49
CA ILE A 201 -1.01 13.81 21.82
C ILE A 201 -1.54 15.19 21.46
N HIS A 202 -2.02 15.35 20.24
CA HIS A 202 -2.60 16.59 19.77
C HIS A 202 -3.92 16.89 20.49
N PRO A 203 -4.21 18.15 20.92
CA PRO A 203 -5.40 18.48 21.70
C PRO A 203 -6.73 18.17 20.98
N MET A 204 -6.75 18.14 19.67
CA MET A 204 -7.91 17.74 18.87
C MET A 204 -7.98 16.24 18.57
N SER A 205 -7.04 15.42 19.07
CA SER A 205 -7.03 13.98 18.83
C SER A 205 -8.13 13.26 19.62
N PRO A 206 -8.90 12.30 19.03
CA PRO A 206 -8.82 11.85 17.65
C PRO A 206 -9.34 12.89 16.66
N ILE A 207 -8.61 13.14 15.55
CA ILE A 207 -8.97 14.15 14.55
C ILE A 207 -10.06 13.68 13.58
N VAL A 208 -10.21 12.37 13.39
CA VAL A 208 -11.29 11.75 12.61
C VAL A 208 -11.74 10.47 13.31
N VAL A 209 -13.05 10.19 13.30
CA VAL A 209 -13.64 8.98 13.84
C VAL A 209 -14.58 8.35 12.82
N GLY A 210 -14.53 7.05 12.68
CA GLY A 210 -15.44 6.26 11.86
C GLY A 210 -14.78 5.50 10.71
N VAL A 211 -15.46 4.45 10.28
CA VAL A 211 -14.98 3.46 9.32
C VAL A 211 -14.75 4.00 7.89
N LYS A 212 -15.38 5.13 7.56
CA LYS A 212 -15.33 5.67 6.18
C LYS A 212 -14.12 6.55 5.92
N TYR A 213 -13.65 7.31 6.92
CA TYR A 213 -12.68 8.39 6.69
C TYR A 213 -11.47 8.38 7.62
N ALA A 214 -11.47 7.55 8.67
CA ALA A 214 -10.38 7.60 9.66
C ALA A 214 -9.12 6.88 9.20
N ARG A 215 -9.24 5.69 8.60
CA ARG A 215 -8.07 4.86 8.29
C ARG A 215 -7.21 5.47 7.19
N SER A 216 -5.90 5.57 7.42
CA SER A 216 -4.97 6.09 6.43
C SER A 216 -4.87 5.16 5.20
N ALA A 217 -4.75 5.75 4.02
CA ALA A 217 -4.55 5.06 2.75
C ALA A 217 -3.24 5.48 2.08
N GLY A 218 -2.24 5.86 2.85
CA GLY A 218 -0.95 6.38 2.44
C GLY A 218 -0.51 7.55 3.32
N SER A 219 0.64 8.13 3.03
CA SER A 219 1.13 9.32 3.73
C SER A 219 0.51 10.60 3.19
N ILE A 220 0.81 11.73 3.86
CA ILE A 220 0.45 13.05 3.34
C ILE A 220 1.10 13.28 1.98
N VAL A 221 0.29 13.66 1.00
CA VAL A 221 0.71 13.97 -0.37
C VAL A 221 0.84 15.47 -0.55
N HIS A 222 1.97 15.90 -1.10
CA HIS A 222 2.22 17.30 -1.44
C HIS A 222 2.00 17.55 -2.93
N VAL A 223 1.18 18.55 -3.23
CA VAL A 223 1.04 19.06 -4.60
C VAL A 223 1.12 20.57 -4.54
N HIS A 224 2.23 21.15 -5.00
CA HIS A 224 2.58 22.56 -4.78
C HIS A 224 2.54 22.91 -3.27
N ASP A 225 1.81 23.93 -2.89
CA ASP A 225 1.68 24.39 -1.49
C ASP A 225 0.58 23.65 -0.70
N LYS A 226 -0.11 22.69 -1.34
CA LYS A 226 -1.23 21.98 -0.73
C LYS A 226 -0.81 20.62 -0.18
N LYS A 227 -1.44 20.26 0.90
CA LYS A 227 -1.25 18.97 1.62
C LYS A 227 -2.54 18.19 1.56
N TYR A 228 -2.43 16.90 1.23
CA TYR A 228 -3.59 16.02 1.09
C TYR A 228 -3.41 14.78 1.94
N ARG A 229 -4.42 14.48 2.74
CA ARG A 229 -4.54 13.20 3.45
C ARG A 229 -5.37 12.23 2.60
N VAL A 230 -4.91 10.99 2.54
CA VAL A 230 -5.62 9.89 1.87
C VAL A 230 -6.25 9.00 2.92
N ALA A 231 -7.55 8.67 2.78
CA ALA A 231 -8.32 7.91 3.75
C ALA A 231 -9.03 6.72 3.12
N GLN A 232 -8.86 5.52 3.67
CA GLN A 232 -9.57 4.31 3.23
C GLN A 232 -11.05 4.38 3.62
N ASP A 233 -11.92 3.89 2.72
CA ASP A 233 -13.27 3.49 3.07
C ASP A 233 -13.29 2.00 3.44
N THR A 234 -13.55 1.71 4.72
CA THR A 234 -13.72 0.35 5.24
C THR A 234 -15.15 0.06 5.66
N SER A 235 -16.11 0.91 5.26
CA SER A 235 -17.50 0.84 5.67
C SER A 235 -18.26 -0.39 5.15
N LYS A 236 -17.89 -0.89 3.98
CA LYS A 236 -18.51 -2.07 3.36
C LYS A 236 -17.55 -3.24 3.28
N LEU A 237 -16.42 -3.06 2.57
CA LEU A 237 -15.42 -4.09 2.36
C LEU A 237 -14.02 -3.47 2.46
N TYR A 238 -13.08 -4.18 3.09
CA TYR A 238 -11.68 -3.78 3.13
C TYR A 238 -11.09 -3.64 1.72
N GLY A 239 -10.45 -2.49 1.48
CA GLY A 239 -9.83 -2.20 0.20
C GLY A 239 -10.82 -1.93 -0.92
N GLU A 240 -11.98 -1.36 -0.62
CA GLU A 240 -12.99 -1.02 -1.63
C GLU A 240 -12.69 0.30 -2.33
N ASN A 241 -12.32 1.34 -1.57
CA ASN A 241 -12.05 2.68 -2.09
C ASN A 241 -11.27 3.53 -1.08
N PHE A 242 -10.89 4.73 -1.50
CA PHE A 242 -10.34 5.76 -0.63
C PHE A 242 -10.72 7.16 -1.11
N HIS A 243 -10.56 8.12 -0.21
CA HIS A 243 -10.96 9.51 -0.35
C HIS A 243 -9.77 10.43 -0.14
N ILE A 244 -9.82 11.62 -0.73
CA ILE A 244 -8.78 12.64 -0.60
C ILE A 244 -9.32 13.85 0.16
N PHE A 245 -8.64 14.24 1.21
CA PHE A 245 -8.91 15.43 2.01
C PHE A 245 -7.78 16.43 1.84
N GLU A 246 -8.11 17.71 1.60
CA GLU A 246 -7.13 18.79 1.66
C GLU A 246 -7.01 19.28 3.11
N ILE A 247 -5.78 19.32 3.64
CA ILE A 247 -5.48 19.82 4.98
C ILE A 247 -5.31 21.33 4.90
N ASN A 248 -6.21 22.05 5.53
CA ASN A 248 -6.22 23.53 5.58
C ASN A 248 -5.40 24.07 6.74
N LYS A 249 -5.45 23.38 7.90
CA LYS A 249 -4.67 23.74 9.08
C LYS A 249 -4.00 22.52 9.67
N LEU A 250 -2.72 22.67 10.01
CA LEU A 250 -1.96 21.69 10.77
C LEU A 250 -0.94 22.46 11.63
N SER A 251 -1.16 22.49 12.92
CA SER A 251 -0.27 23.06 13.92
C SER A 251 -0.25 22.16 15.16
N THR A 252 0.42 22.54 16.23
CA THR A 252 0.38 21.80 17.50
C THR A 252 -0.93 21.94 18.27
N THR A 253 -1.83 22.84 17.83
CA THR A 253 -3.10 23.13 18.50
C THR A 253 -4.33 23.07 17.59
N GLU A 254 -4.17 23.18 16.27
CA GLU A 254 -5.26 23.19 15.31
C GLU A 254 -5.06 22.16 14.21
N TYR A 255 -6.15 21.49 13.84
CA TYR A 255 -6.26 20.62 12.66
C TYR A 255 -7.58 20.88 11.95
N GLU A 256 -7.52 21.10 10.63
CA GLU A 256 -8.70 21.30 9.78
C GLU A 256 -8.45 20.68 8.41
N GLU A 257 -9.40 19.91 7.92
CA GLU A 257 -9.37 19.34 6.57
C GLU A 257 -10.76 19.36 5.94
N HIS A 258 -10.84 19.28 4.61
CA HIS A 258 -12.09 19.11 3.90
C HIS A 258 -11.96 18.09 2.77
N LEU A 259 -13.05 17.40 2.46
CA LEU A 259 -13.10 16.40 1.40
C LEU A 259 -13.02 17.08 0.02
N VAL A 260 -12.07 16.61 -0.84
CA VAL A 260 -11.90 17.11 -2.21
C VAL A 260 -12.20 16.05 -3.28
N HIS A 261 -11.97 14.77 -2.97
CA HIS A 261 -12.35 13.65 -3.84
C HIS A 261 -12.95 12.54 -3.01
N GLU A 262 -14.18 12.16 -3.32
CA GLU A 262 -14.83 10.97 -2.78
C GLU A 262 -14.73 9.82 -3.77
N ASP A 263 -14.52 8.60 -3.27
CA ASP A 263 -14.49 7.36 -4.06
C ASP A 263 -13.55 7.45 -5.29
N LEU A 264 -12.24 7.64 -5.04
CA LEU A 264 -11.26 7.85 -6.09
C LEU A 264 -11.16 6.67 -7.07
N ILE A 265 -11.30 5.43 -6.58
CA ILE A 265 -11.22 4.22 -7.40
C ILE A 265 -12.54 3.93 -8.12
N GLN A 266 -12.53 4.03 -9.44
CA GLN A 266 -13.73 3.83 -10.28
C GLN A 266 -14.00 2.36 -10.65
N LYS A 267 -13.13 1.41 -10.28
CA LYS A 267 -13.25 -0.04 -10.55
C LYS A 267 -13.36 -0.40 -12.06
N ASP A 268 -12.83 0.42 -12.92
CA ASP A 268 -12.94 0.35 -14.37
C ASP A 268 -11.75 -0.30 -15.07
N MET A 269 -10.61 -0.41 -14.37
CA MET A 269 -9.38 -0.97 -14.91
C MET A 269 -9.19 -2.45 -14.53
N SER A 270 -8.37 -3.17 -15.29
CA SER A 270 -8.07 -4.58 -15.03
C SER A 270 -7.34 -4.83 -13.70
N TRP A 271 -6.79 -3.79 -13.09
CA TRP A 271 -6.03 -3.88 -11.85
C TRP A 271 -6.87 -3.55 -10.60
N ASN A 272 -7.99 -2.81 -10.72
CA ASN A 272 -8.78 -2.27 -9.61
C ASN A 272 -10.26 -2.69 -9.61
N ARG A 273 -10.65 -3.75 -10.30
CA ARG A 273 -12.06 -4.16 -10.48
C ARG A 273 -12.85 -4.36 -9.18
N GLU A 274 -12.17 -4.60 -8.06
CA GLU A 274 -12.78 -4.76 -6.73
C GLU A 274 -12.41 -3.64 -5.76
N GLY A 275 -11.64 -2.64 -6.21
CA GLY A 275 -11.23 -1.51 -5.39
C GLY A 275 -9.73 -1.29 -5.35
N GLY A 276 -9.29 -0.64 -4.30
CA GLY A 276 -7.94 -0.32 -3.92
C GLY A 276 -7.97 0.39 -2.56
N HIS A 277 -6.86 0.40 -1.84
CA HIS A 277 -6.85 0.99 -0.51
C HIS A 277 -5.63 1.86 -0.18
N HIS A 278 -4.68 1.98 -1.13
CA HIS A 278 -3.48 2.76 -0.89
C HIS A 278 -3.14 3.65 -2.08
N PHE A 279 -2.70 4.85 -1.77
CA PHE A 279 -2.22 5.85 -2.71
C PHE A 279 -1.03 6.61 -2.13
N ASN A 280 0.01 6.77 -2.93
CA ASN A 280 1.15 7.63 -2.60
C ASN A 280 1.60 8.37 -3.86
N SER A 281 2.10 9.61 -3.71
CA SER A 281 2.60 10.40 -4.83
C SER A 281 3.79 11.26 -4.42
N VAL A 282 4.76 11.38 -5.33
CA VAL A 282 5.97 12.18 -5.15
C VAL A 282 6.29 12.98 -6.41
N LEU A 283 7.04 14.07 -6.23
CA LEU A 283 7.63 14.82 -7.34
C LEU A 283 9.02 14.23 -7.66
N PHE A 284 9.19 13.68 -8.86
CA PHE A 284 10.45 13.12 -9.33
C PHE A 284 10.86 13.77 -10.66
N LYS A 285 12.02 14.44 -10.67
CA LYS A 285 12.57 15.12 -11.86
C LYS A 285 11.53 16.00 -12.57
N GLY A 286 10.77 16.81 -11.79
CA GLY A 286 9.74 17.72 -12.28
C GLY A 286 8.43 17.06 -12.72
N ARG A 287 8.25 15.74 -12.49
CA ARG A 287 7.04 14.98 -12.83
C ARG A 287 6.41 14.41 -11.56
N TYR A 288 5.08 14.44 -11.49
CA TYR A 288 4.35 13.77 -10.41
C TYR A 288 4.17 12.30 -10.75
N ILE A 289 4.73 11.45 -9.89
CA ILE A 289 4.64 9.99 -10.00
C ILE A 289 3.76 9.49 -8.86
N SER A 290 2.73 8.73 -9.21
CA SER A 290 1.72 8.23 -8.27
C SER A 290 1.68 6.71 -8.29
N ALA A 291 1.70 6.09 -7.12
CA ALA A 291 1.54 4.66 -6.95
C ALA A 291 0.20 4.35 -6.28
N PHE A 292 -0.47 3.32 -6.79
CA PHE A 292 -1.73 2.81 -6.28
C PHE A 292 -1.60 1.31 -6.05
N ASP A 293 -2.30 0.80 -5.07
CA ASP A 293 -2.67 -0.60 -5.13
C ASP A 293 -4.09 -0.77 -5.66
N GLY A 294 -4.35 -1.93 -6.24
CA GLY A 294 -5.66 -2.26 -6.75
C GLY A 294 -6.03 -3.69 -6.46
N LYS A 295 -7.28 -3.89 -6.05
CA LYS A 295 -7.86 -5.17 -5.70
C LYS A 295 -8.54 -5.80 -6.90
N LYS A 296 -8.25 -7.07 -7.17
CA LYS A 296 -8.90 -7.86 -8.20
C LYS A 296 -9.10 -9.30 -7.77
N ARG A 297 -10.06 -9.99 -8.38
CA ARG A 297 -10.20 -11.44 -8.23
C ARG A 297 -9.32 -12.20 -9.20
N ILE A 298 -8.73 -13.27 -8.69
CA ILE A 298 -8.14 -14.32 -9.53
C ILE A 298 -8.99 -15.59 -9.42
N SER A 299 -9.19 -16.27 -10.53
CA SER A 299 -9.91 -17.54 -10.54
C SER A 299 -8.98 -18.68 -10.07
N TYR A 300 -9.58 -19.77 -9.55
CA TYR A 300 -8.83 -20.97 -9.21
C TYR A 300 -8.14 -21.58 -10.45
N LEU A 301 -8.72 -21.45 -11.64
CA LEU A 301 -8.11 -21.90 -12.90
C LEU A 301 -6.84 -21.10 -13.24
N GLU A 302 -6.82 -19.77 -12.99
CA GLU A 302 -5.60 -18.98 -13.12
C GLU A 302 -4.53 -19.43 -12.13
N LYS A 303 -4.94 -19.86 -10.90
CA LYS A 303 -4.04 -20.41 -9.88
C LYS A 303 -3.44 -21.77 -10.30
N VAL A 304 -4.22 -22.64 -10.93
CA VAL A 304 -3.81 -24.03 -11.29
C VAL A 304 -3.14 -24.09 -12.66
N SER A 305 -3.56 -23.30 -13.64
CA SER A 305 -3.05 -23.37 -15.01
C SER A 305 -1.68 -22.69 -15.22
N TYR A 306 -1.28 -21.80 -14.32
CA TYR A 306 -0.02 -21.07 -14.44
C TYR A 306 1.26 -21.94 -14.48
N PRO A 307 1.39 -23.04 -13.74
CA PRO A 307 2.53 -23.95 -13.87
C PRO A 307 2.63 -24.61 -15.25
N TYR A 308 1.50 -24.98 -15.84
CA TYR A 308 1.44 -25.65 -17.14
C TYR A 308 1.75 -24.70 -18.31
N PHE A 309 1.35 -23.45 -18.22
CA PHE A 309 1.62 -22.45 -19.26
C PHE A 309 3.13 -22.13 -19.39
N ARG A 310 3.88 -22.10 -18.28
CA ARG A 310 5.34 -21.93 -18.29
C ARG A 310 6.09 -23.13 -18.85
N VAL A 311 5.60 -24.33 -18.65
CA VAL A 311 6.19 -25.55 -19.24
C VAL A 311 5.99 -25.52 -20.75
N PHE A 312 4.82 -25.11 -21.22
CA PHE A 312 4.53 -24.99 -22.66
C PHE A 312 5.39 -23.94 -23.36
N GLN A 313 5.61 -22.75 -22.76
CA GLN A 313 6.49 -21.73 -23.31
C GLN A 313 7.98 -22.15 -23.36
N LYS A 314 8.44 -22.98 -22.39
CA LYS A 314 9.81 -23.54 -22.39
C LYS A 314 10.02 -24.67 -23.39
N LEU A 315 8.96 -25.32 -23.84
CA LEU A 315 9.01 -26.39 -24.84
C LEU A 315 8.87 -25.85 -26.28
N THR A 316 8.45 -24.59 -26.43
CA THR A 316 8.22 -23.93 -27.72
C THR A 316 9.20 -22.79 -28.00
N SER A 317 10.14 -22.52 -27.10
CA SER A 317 11.31 -21.65 -27.25
C SER A 317 12.59 -22.48 -27.34
#